data_c0a015e2664a909b8d92084a466c04b8
#
_entry.id   c0a015e2664a909b8d92084a466c04b8
#
_cell.length_a   1.000
_cell.length_b   1.000
_cell.length_c   1.000
_cell.angle_alpha   90.00
_cell.angle_beta   90.00
_cell.angle_gamma   90.00
#
_symmetry.space_group_name_H-M   'P 1'
#
loop_
_entity.id
_entity.type
_entity.pdbx_description
1 polymer ?
#
loop_
_entity_poly.entity_id
_entity_poly.type
_entity_poly.pdbx_seq_one_letter_code
_entity_poly.pdbx_strand_id
1 'polypeptide(L)'
;TDQDNAIVFEDVPEDKYDDVKKYFIELAEKVTKTLNKVGYEYCPAEMMASNPLWCKSVSDWKNQYKGWITAPGEKGILMCTIFFDYDFVYGNETLVDAITKTILEESHENQMFFAYLGADALKNPPPLGFSVSF
;
A
#
# COMPACT_ATOMS: atom_id res chain seq x y z
N THR A 1 -14.10 -6.14 -11.62
CA THR A 1 -13.09 -6.00 -10.55
C THR A 1 -11.93 -5.18 -11.07
N ASP A 2 -11.62 -4.08 -10.42
CA ASP A 2 -10.50 -3.22 -10.77
C ASP A 2 -9.21 -3.67 -10.05
N GLN A 3 -8.08 -3.14 -10.51
CA GLN A 3 -6.77 -3.44 -9.98
C GLN A 3 -6.45 -2.51 -8.81
N ASP A 4 -6.02 -3.09 -7.69
CA ASP A 4 -5.37 -2.37 -6.59
C ASP A 4 -4.08 -3.12 -6.27
N ASN A 5 -2.94 -2.50 -6.53
CA ASN A 5 -1.65 -3.14 -6.32
C ASN A 5 -0.55 -2.12 -6.02
N ALA A 6 0.54 -2.61 -5.48
CA ALA A 6 1.71 -1.82 -5.12
C ALA A 6 2.99 -2.62 -5.34
N ILE A 7 4.10 -1.93 -5.44
CA ILE A 7 5.43 -2.53 -5.46
C ILE A 7 6.25 -2.04 -4.28
N VAL A 8 6.93 -2.98 -3.63
CA VAL A 8 7.95 -2.73 -2.63
C VAL A 8 9.26 -3.27 -3.17
N PHE A 9 10.29 -2.44 -3.21
CA PHE A 9 11.63 -2.87 -3.58
C PHE A 9 12.63 -2.66 -2.44
N GLU A 10 13.76 -3.34 -2.52
CA GLU A 10 14.83 -3.21 -1.52
C GLU A 10 15.35 -1.78 -1.44
N ASP A 11 15.84 -1.40 -0.25
CA ASP A 11 16.55 -0.15 -0.10
C ASP A 11 17.81 -0.16 -0.97
N VAL A 12 18.02 0.93 -1.68
CA VAL A 12 19.16 1.12 -2.56
C VAL A 12 19.88 2.43 -2.21
N PRO A 13 21.16 2.60 -2.60
CA PRO A 13 21.85 3.88 -2.41
C PRO A 13 21.07 5.04 -3.05
N GLU A 14 21.10 6.20 -2.39
CA GLU A 14 20.33 7.36 -2.80
C GLU A 14 20.58 7.79 -4.24
N ASP A 15 21.82 7.69 -4.71
CA ASP A 15 22.21 8.01 -6.08
C ASP A 15 21.62 7.05 -7.14
N LYS A 16 21.12 5.89 -6.72
CA LYS A 16 20.49 4.88 -7.58
C LYS A 16 18.97 4.80 -7.44
N TYR A 17 18.40 5.51 -6.46
CA TYR A 17 16.99 5.40 -6.14
C TYR A 17 16.08 5.70 -7.34
N ASP A 18 16.32 6.80 -8.02
CA ASP A 18 15.48 7.23 -9.15
C ASP A 18 15.52 6.23 -10.31
N ASP A 19 16.68 5.68 -10.62
CA ASP A 19 16.83 4.68 -11.68
C ASP A 19 16.12 3.38 -11.34
N VAL A 20 16.24 2.92 -10.09
CA VAL A 20 15.58 1.71 -9.62
C VAL A 20 14.06 1.90 -9.60
N LYS A 21 13.59 3.03 -9.10
CA LYS A 21 12.16 3.35 -9.09
C LYS A 21 11.58 3.40 -10.51
N LYS A 22 12.29 4.02 -11.43
CA LYS A 22 11.90 4.05 -12.85
C LYS A 22 11.77 2.66 -13.43
N TYR A 23 12.73 1.79 -13.15
CA TYR A 23 12.69 0.38 -13.59
C TYR A 23 11.41 -0.31 -13.11
N PHE A 24 11.08 -0.19 -11.82
CA PHE A 24 9.89 -0.85 -11.27
C PHE A 24 8.59 -0.22 -11.73
N ILE A 25 8.55 1.08 -11.98
CA ILE A 25 7.37 1.74 -12.58
C ILE A 25 7.15 1.23 -14.01
N GLU A 26 8.19 1.11 -14.82
CA GLU A 26 8.09 0.56 -16.17
C GLU A 26 7.61 -0.91 -16.14
N LEU A 27 8.10 -1.69 -15.19
CA LEU A 27 7.62 -3.06 -14.97
C LEU A 27 6.14 -3.06 -14.58
N ALA A 28 5.74 -2.19 -13.64
CA ALA A 28 4.36 -2.06 -13.20
C ALA A 28 3.41 -1.66 -14.34
N GLU A 29 3.83 -0.77 -15.22
CA GLU A 29 3.06 -0.38 -16.40
C GLU A 29 2.77 -1.58 -17.31
N LYS A 30 3.78 -2.42 -17.53
CA LYS A 30 3.61 -3.65 -18.32
C LYS A 30 2.67 -4.65 -17.64
N VAL A 31 2.83 -4.84 -16.34
CA VAL A 31 2.00 -5.76 -15.56
C VAL A 31 0.55 -5.31 -15.52
N THR A 32 0.31 -4.04 -15.17
CA THR A 32 -1.06 -3.50 -15.07
C THR A 32 -1.76 -3.50 -16.43
N LYS A 33 -1.04 -3.22 -17.51
CA LYS A 33 -1.55 -3.30 -18.87
C LYS A 33 -1.92 -4.74 -19.26
N THR A 34 -1.09 -5.69 -18.89
CA THR A 34 -1.35 -7.11 -19.16
C THR A 34 -2.56 -7.60 -18.37
N LEU A 35 -2.67 -7.24 -17.10
CA LEU A 35 -3.83 -7.54 -16.27
C LEU A 35 -5.12 -6.93 -16.85
N ASN A 36 -5.03 -5.72 -17.36
CA ASN A 36 -6.18 -5.09 -18.02
C ASN A 36 -6.64 -5.88 -19.23
N LYS A 37 -5.71 -6.40 -20.03
CA LYS A 37 -6.04 -7.24 -21.21
C LYS A 37 -6.74 -8.53 -20.83
N VAL A 38 -6.46 -9.10 -19.66
CA VAL A 38 -7.11 -10.36 -19.22
C VAL A 38 -8.38 -10.12 -18.40
N GLY A 39 -8.82 -8.88 -18.28
CA GLY A 39 -10.13 -8.55 -17.70
C GLY A 39 -10.12 -7.80 -16.37
N TYR A 40 -8.95 -7.40 -15.85
CA TYR A 40 -8.86 -6.56 -14.65
C TYR A 40 -8.81 -5.09 -15.03
N GLU A 41 -9.88 -4.37 -14.78
CA GLU A 41 -9.96 -2.95 -15.11
C GLU A 41 -8.96 -2.11 -14.35
N TYR A 42 -8.50 -1.01 -14.92
CA TYR A 42 -7.66 -0.05 -14.20
C TYR A 42 -8.44 0.57 -13.04
N CYS A 43 -7.74 0.79 -11.91
CA CYS A 43 -8.33 1.47 -10.78
C CYS A 43 -8.62 2.95 -11.11
N PRO A 44 -9.88 3.42 -10.97
CA PRO A 44 -10.21 4.83 -11.22
C PRO A 44 -9.48 5.81 -10.31
N ALA A 45 -9.11 5.37 -9.11
CA ALA A 45 -8.32 6.15 -8.14
C ALA A 45 -6.81 6.01 -8.34
N GLU A 46 -6.38 5.33 -9.41
CA GLU A 46 -4.96 5.09 -9.72
C GLU A 46 -4.16 4.43 -8.57
N MET A 47 -4.80 3.56 -7.80
CA MET A 47 -4.17 2.78 -6.74
C MET A 47 -3.44 1.55 -7.30
N MET A 48 -2.53 1.80 -8.21
CA MET A 48 -1.76 0.77 -8.90
C MET A 48 -0.26 1.06 -8.80
N ALA A 49 0.54 0.01 -8.89
CA ALA A 49 1.99 0.10 -8.80
C ALA A 49 2.64 0.96 -9.89
N SER A 50 1.96 1.20 -11.01
CA SER A 50 2.38 2.13 -12.07
C SER A 50 2.29 3.60 -11.64
N ASN A 51 1.53 3.91 -10.59
CA ASN A 51 1.54 5.22 -9.97
C ASN A 51 2.78 5.35 -9.06
N PRO A 52 3.63 6.37 -9.23
CA PRO A 52 4.82 6.56 -8.41
C PRO A 52 4.57 6.61 -6.90
N LEU A 53 3.38 6.97 -6.47
CA LEU A 53 3.00 6.97 -5.06
C LEU A 53 2.94 5.58 -4.45
N TRP A 54 2.72 4.55 -5.27
CA TRP A 54 2.52 3.16 -4.82
C TRP A 54 3.64 2.21 -5.29
N CYS A 55 4.78 2.78 -5.66
CA CYS A 55 6.00 2.08 -6.03
C CYS A 55 7.17 2.68 -5.26
N LYS A 56 7.57 2.06 -4.16
CA LYS A 56 8.54 2.62 -3.21
C LYS A 56 9.47 1.56 -2.65
N SER A 57 10.61 2.03 -2.12
CA SER A 57 11.48 1.18 -1.30
C SER A 57 10.80 0.75 -0.02
N VAL A 58 11.31 -0.32 0.59
CA VAL A 58 10.80 -0.81 1.88
C VAL A 58 10.86 0.26 2.97
N SER A 59 11.93 1.05 3.03
CA SER A 59 12.05 2.16 4.00
C SER A 59 11.03 3.26 3.76
N ASP A 60 10.77 3.62 2.52
CA ASP A 60 9.77 4.64 2.18
C ASP A 60 8.35 4.15 2.49
N TRP A 61 8.05 2.88 2.26
CA TRP A 61 6.78 2.30 2.69
C TRP A 61 6.62 2.31 4.22
N LYS A 62 7.66 1.94 4.96
CA LYS A 62 7.65 2.00 6.43
C LYS A 62 7.37 3.43 6.91
N ASN A 63 8.05 4.42 6.34
CA ASN A 63 7.86 5.82 6.69
C ASN A 63 6.45 6.31 6.34
N GLN A 64 5.89 5.86 5.23
CA GLN A 64 4.52 6.18 4.83
C GLN A 64 3.51 5.67 5.86
N TYR A 65 3.61 4.41 6.28
CA TYR A 65 2.74 3.85 7.31
C TYR A 65 2.91 4.53 8.67
N LYS A 66 4.16 4.81 9.07
CA LYS A 66 4.43 5.58 10.28
C LYS A 66 3.75 6.94 10.27
N GLY A 67 3.83 7.65 9.14
CA GLY A 67 3.16 8.93 8.98
C GLY A 67 1.65 8.84 9.12
N TRP A 68 1.02 7.85 8.53
CA TRP A 68 -0.41 7.63 8.64
C TRP A 68 -0.85 7.26 10.07
N ILE A 69 -0.06 6.45 10.77
CA ILE A 69 -0.39 5.96 12.11
C ILE A 69 -0.13 7.02 13.19
N THR A 70 0.96 7.77 13.08
CA THR A 70 1.39 8.73 14.11
C THR A 70 0.70 10.09 14.01
N ALA A 71 0.15 10.44 12.85
CA ALA A 71 -0.58 11.67 12.61
C ALA A 71 -1.98 11.37 12.04
N PRO A 72 -2.87 10.74 12.82
CA PRO A 72 -4.16 10.30 12.33
C PRO A 72 -5.10 11.48 12.10
N GLY A 73 -5.21 11.91 10.84
CA GLY A 73 -6.28 12.75 10.35
C GLY A 73 -7.24 11.91 9.51
N GLU A 74 -8.30 12.50 8.97
CA GLU A 74 -9.27 11.78 8.12
C GLU A 74 -8.58 11.09 6.93
N LYS A 75 -7.63 11.75 6.29
CA LYS A 75 -6.86 11.19 5.17
C LYS A 75 -5.97 10.02 5.60
N GLY A 76 -5.29 10.13 6.74
CA GLY A 76 -4.44 9.07 7.27
C GLY A 76 -5.25 7.82 7.62
N ILE A 77 -6.40 7.99 8.27
CA ILE A 77 -7.33 6.91 8.59
C ILE A 77 -7.85 6.23 7.33
N LEU A 78 -8.27 7.00 6.33
CA LEU A 78 -8.75 6.46 5.06
C LEU A 78 -7.66 5.64 4.37
N MET A 79 -6.43 6.15 4.28
CA MET A 79 -5.31 5.45 3.66
C MET A 79 -4.95 4.16 4.40
N CYS A 80 -4.94 4.19 5.74
CA CYS A 80 -4.71 2.99 6.54
C CYS A 80 -5.79 1.94 6.31
N THR A 81 -7.06 2.34 6.25
CA THR A 81 -8.18 1.42 5.98
C THR A 81 -8.00 0.71 4.64
N ILE A 82 -7.53 1.43 3.63
CA ILE A 82 -7.28 0.87 2.30
C ILE A 82 -6.02 -0.01 2.28
N PHE A 83 -4.91 0.47 2.89
CA PHE A 83 -3.60 -0.15 2.76
C PHE A 83 -3.22 -1.12 3.88
N PHE A 84 -4.07 -1.35 4.86
CA PHE A 84 -3.84 -2.39 5.88
C PHE A 84 -4.24 -3.78 5.41
N ASP A 85 -5.16 -3.87 4.48
CA ASP A 85 -5.62 -5.14 3.93
C ASP A 85 -4.87 -5.42 2.62
N TYR A 86 -3.70 -6.02 2.73
CA TYR A 86 -2.88 -6.40 1.60
C TYR A 86 -2.39 -7.83 1.73
N ASP A 87 -2.12 -8.44 0.60
CA ASP A 87 -1.55 -9.77 0.49
C ASP A 87 -0.30 -9.77 -0.37
N PHE A 88 0.64 -10.64 -0.04
CA PHE A 88 1.81 -10.88 -0.86
C PHE A 88 1.43 -11.71 -2.09
N VAL A 89 1.86 -11.25 -3.26
CA VAL A 89 1.54 -11.92 -4.53
C VAL A 89 2.77 -12.53 -5.16
N TYR A 90 3.87 -11.77 -5.26
CA TYR A 90 5.06 -12.22 -5.98
C TYR A 90 6.32 -11.51 -5.50
N GLY A 91 7.43 -12.21 -5.49
CA GLY A 91 8.75 -11.66 -5.22
C GLY A 91 9.31 -12.06 -3.84
N ASN A 92 9.99 -11.13 -3.19
CA ASN A 92 10.60 -11.36 -1.89
C ASN A 92 9.63 -10.99 -0.75
N GLU A 93 9.00 -11.99 -0.16
CA GLU A 93 8.04 -11.83 0.93
C GLU A 93 8.65 -11.14 2.17
N THR A 94 9.96 -11.25 2.39
CA THR A 94 10.60 -10.61 3.55
C THR A 94 10.47 -9.09 3.54
N LEU A 95 10.34 -8.46 2.38
CA LEU A 95 10.09 -7.02 2.27
C LEU A 95 8.71 -6.65 2.78
N VAL A 96 7.71 -7.45 2.46
CA VAL A 96 6.33 -7.27 2.93
C VAL A 96 6.24 -7.57 4.43
N ASP A 97 6.89 -8.60 4.91
CA ASP A 97 6.95 -8.94 6.34
C ASP A 97 7.56 -7.80 7.16
N ALA A 98 8.59 -7.13 6.64
CA ALA A 98 9.22 -5.98 7.30
C ALA A 98 8.25 -4.79 7.43
N ILE A 99 7.41 -4.57 6.43
CA ILE A 99 6.36 -3.53 6.47
C ILE A 99 5.29 -3.92 7.49
N THR A 100 4.81 -5.14 7.46
CA THR A 100 3.82 -5.66 8.41
C THR A 100 4.29 -5.52 9.85
N LYS A 101 5.56 -5.86 10.12
CA LYS A 101 6.17 -5.68 11.44
C LYS A 101 6.16 -4.23 11.88
N THR A 102 6.51 -3.31 10.99
CA THR A 102 6.47 -1.86 11.28
C THR A 102 5.05 -1.39 11.60
N ILE A 103 4.05 -1.83 10.85
CA ILE A 103 2.64 -1.50 11.10
C ILE A 103 2.22 -1.97 12.49
N LEU A 104 2.55 -3.19 12.87
CA LEU A 104 2.22 -3.76 14.18
C LEU A 104 2.90 -3.01 15.32
N GLU A 105 4.19 -2.72 15.20
CA GLU A 105 4.96 -1.98 16.22
C GLU A 105 4.41 -0.56 16.40
N GLU A 106 4.22 0.18 15.32
CA GLU A 106 3.69 1.55 15.38
C GLU A 106 2.25 1.60 15.90
N SER A 107 1.43 0.65 15.50
CA SER A 107 0.04 0.55 15.94
C SER A 107 -0.04 0.23 17.44
N HIS A 108 0.85 -0.61 17.95
CA HIS A 108 0.91 -0.93 19.38
C HIS A 108 1.27 0.29 20.24
N GLU A 109 2.17 1.14 19.75
CA GLU A 109 2.61 2.36 20.43
C GLU A 109 1.60 3.52 20.32
N ASN A 110 0.68 3.47 19.37
CA ASN A 110 -0.27 4.54 19.06
C ASN A 110 -1.73 4.09 19.25
N GLN A 111 -2.13 3.86 20.49
CA GLN A 111 -3.48 3.37 20.83
C GLN A 111 -4.60 4.32 20.37
N MET A 112 -4.34 5.62 20.32
CA MET A 112 -5.31 6.60 19.80
C MET A 112 -5.69 6.33 18.35
N PHE A 113 -4.76 5.81 17.56
CA PHE A 113 -5.00 5.42 16.18
C PHE A 113 -6.09 4.34 16.07
N PHE A 114 -6.04 3.33 16.94
CA PHE A 114 -7.07 2.27 16.98
C PHE A 114 -8.43 2.80 17.40
N ALA A 115 -8.47 3.76 18.33
CA ALA A 115 -9.72 4.40 18.72
C ALA A 115 -10.35 5.17 17.55
N TYR A 116 -9.56 5.88 16.77
CA TYR A 116 -10.02 6.56 15.56
C TYR A 116 -10.49 5.58 14.49
N LEU A 117 -9.74 4.50 14.24
CA LEU A 117 -10.12 3.47 13.29
C LEU A 117 -11.43 2.79 13.68
N GLY A 118 -11.59 2.47 14.97
CA GLY A 118 -12.84 1.90 15.49
C GLY A 118 -14.02 2.83 15.33
N ALA A 119 -13.86 4.11 15.62
CA ALA A 119 -14.90 5.12 15.45
C ALA A 119 -15.27 5.29 13.97
N ASP A 120 -14.28 5.29 13.06
CA ASP A 120 -14.50 5.40 11.62
C ASP A 120 -15.24 4.17 11.08
N ALA A 121 -14.85 2.97 11.52
CA ALA A 121 -15.49 1.73 11.12
C ALA A 121 -16.97 1.67 11.55
N LEU A 122 -17.32 2.27 12.70
CA LEU A 122 -18.71 2.37 13.17
C LEU A 122 -19.53 3.38 12.35
N LYS A 123 -18.90 4.44 11.86
CA LYS A 123 -19.56 5.45 11.01
C LYS A 123 -19.71 5.00 9.57
N ASN A 124 -18.74 4.28 9.07
CA ASN A 124 -18.61 3.87 7.67
C ASN A 124 -18.39 2.35 7.61
N PRO A 125 -19.41 1.53 7.91
CA PRO A 125 -19.25 0.09 7.83
C PRO A 125 -18.85 -0.31 6.40
N PRO A 126 -17.90 -1.25 6.23
CA PRO A 126 -17.50 -1.69 4.91
C PRO A 126 -18.70 -2.28 4.17
N PRO A 127 -18.88 -2.00 2.88
CA PRO A 127 -19.93 -2.64 2.10
C PRO A 127 -19.72 -4.16 2.13
N LEU A 128 -20.79 -4.88 2.48
CA LEU A 128 -20.77 -6.34 2.49
C LEU A 128 -20.39 -6.86 1.10
N GLY A 129 -19.25 -7.52 1.00
CA GLY A 129 -18.77 -8.11 -0.26
C GLY A 129 -17.48 -7.48 -0.82
N PHE A 130 -16.80 -6.61 -0.09
CA PHE A 130 -15.47 -6.15 -0.50
C PHE A 130 -14.45 -7.25 -0.24
N SER A 131 -14.13 -8.01 -1.26
CA SER A 131 -12.94 -8.85 -1.30
C SER A 131 -11.86 -8.01 -1.98
N VAL A 132 -10.92 -7.48 -1.22
CA VAL A 132 -9.71 -6.89 -1.78
C VAL A 132 -8.75 -8.05 -2.00
N SER A 133 -8.70 -8.54 -3.22
CA SER A 133 -7.69 -9.50 -3.66
C SER A 133 -6.57 -8.71 -4.32
N PHE A 134 -5.41 -8.71 -3.72
CA PHE A 134 -4.18 -8.21 -4.34
C PHE A 134 -3.49 -9.31 -5.14
#